data_cf1e42a487ccb3aaa891fcf609b85618
#
_entry.id   cf1e42a487ccb3aaa891fcf609b85618
#
_cell.length_a   1.000
_cell.length_b   1.000
_cell.length_c   1.000
_cell.angle_alpha   90.00
_cell.angle_beta   90.00
_cell.angle_gamma   90.00
#
_symmetry.space_group_name_H-M   'P 1'
#
loop_
_entity.id
_entity.type
_entity.pdbx_description
1 polymer ?
#
loop_
_entity_poly.entity_id
_entity_poly.type
_entity_poly.pdbx_seq_one_letter_code
_entity_poly.pdbx_strand_id
1 'polypeptide(L)'
;PENLPWKELGIDIVLECSGRFNSKEKAEAHIRAGAKKVLLSAPGGNDVKTIVYNVNHDILTGEETVISGASCTTNCLAPMAKVLHDNFGIVQGLMTTIHGYTGDQHTLDGSHNKGDFRRGRAAAENIVPNTTGAAKAIGLVIPELNGKLDGAAQRVPVPTGSLTELFANVEKKVTVEEINEVMKKAANESYGYTEDPIVSSDIIG
;
A
#
# COMPACT_ATOMS: atom_id res chain seq x y z
N PRO A 1 -6.17 -22.99 -7.19
CA PRO A 1 -6.16 -22.99 -5.71
C PRO A 1 -7.19 -23.96 -5.11
N GLU A 2 -8.32 -24.24 -5.78
CA GLU A 2 -9.41 -25.09 -5.25
C GLU A 2 -8.98 -26.51 -4.87
N ASN A 3 -7.89 -27.01 -5.44
CA ASN A 3 -7.34 -28.33 -5.14
C ASN A 3 -6.22 -28.31 -4.11
N LEU A 4 -6.00 -27.19 -3.43
CA LEU A 4 -5.01 -27.09 -2.37
C LEU A 4 -5.54 -27.73 -1.08
N PRO A 5 -4.70 -28.39 -0.29
CA PRO A 5 -5.12 -29.20 0.85
C PRO A 5 -5.42 -28.37 2.12
N TRP A 6 -6.02 -27.20 1.99
CA TRP A 6 -6.26 -26.30 3.13
C TRP A 6 -7.14 -26.92 4.20
N LYS A 7 -8.16 -27.68 3.77
CA LYS A 7 -9.05 -28.37 4.71
C LYS A 7 -8.34 -29.46 5.50
N GLU A 8 -7.51 -30.25 4.80
CA GLU A 8 -6.75 -31.36 5.42
C GLU A 8 -5.72 -30.84 6.41
N LEU A 9 -5.08 -29.72 6.07
CA LEU A 9 -4.06 -29.07 6.89
C LEU A 9 -4.64 -28.18 8.00
N GLY A 10 -5.96 -28.00 8.05
CA GLY A 10 -6.62 -27.16 9.05
C GLY A 10 -6.23 -25.68 8.98
N ILE A 11 -6.03 -25.14 7.75
CA ILE A 11 -5.57 -23.77 7.56
C ILE A 11 -6.67 -22.77 7.91
N ASP A 12 -6.37 -21.89 8.85
CA ASP A 12 -7.26 -20.81 9.23
C ASP A 12 -7.18 -19.62 8.28
N ILE A 13 -5.97 -19.18 7.95
CA ILE A 13 -5.74 -17.99 7.12
C ILE A 13 -4.74 -18.32 6.00
N VAL A 14 -5.10 -17.96 4.77
CA VAL A 14 -4.19 -17.98 3.61
C VAL A 14 -3.72 -16.56 3.34
N LEU A 15 -2.41 -16.37 3.26
CA LEU A 15 -1.82 -15.14 2.72
C LEU A 15 -1.65 -15.31 1.21
N GLU A 16 -2.46 -14.58 0.44
CA GLU A 16 -2.38 -14.59 -1.02
C GLU A 16 -1.36 -13.55 -1.50
N CYS A 17 -0.18 -14.02 -1.85
CA CYS A 17 0.95 -13.19 -2.25
C CYS A 17 1.39 -13.43 -3.70
N SER A 18 0.63 -14.22 -4.48
CA SER A 18 1.01 -14.57 -5.85
C SER A 18 0.76 -13.44 -6.87
N GLY A 19 -0.08 -12.48 -6.52
CA GLY A 19 -0.54 -11.43 -7.43
C GLY A 19 -1.56 -11.88 -8.48
N ARG A 20 -2.01 -13.15 -8.44
CA ARG A 20 -2.92 -13.73 -9.44
C ARG A 20 -4.38 -13.77 -8.99
N PHE A 21 -4.63 -13.80 -7.68
CA PHE A 21 -5.96 -13.99 -7.09
C PHE A 21 -6.41 -12.75 -6.30
N ASN A 22 -6.15 -11.55 -6.86
CA ASN A 22 -6.37 -10.25 -6.21
C ASN A 22 -7.81 -9.72 -6.32
N SER A 23 -8.80 -10.56 -6.66
CA SER A 23 -10.22 -10.19 -6.56
C SER A 23 -10.92 -11.12 -5.60
N LYS A 24 -12.05 -10.70 -5.03
CA LYS A 24 -12.86 -11.52 -4.13
C LYS A 24 -13.18 -12.88 -4.75
N GLU A 25 -13.74 -12.87 -5.97
CA GLU A 25 -14.11 -14.07 -6.70
C GLU A 25 -12.96 -15.08 -6.82
N LYS A 26 -11.76 -14.59 -7.21
CA LYS A 26 -10.58 -15.45 -7.36
C LYS A 26 -10.05 -15.94 -6.01
N ALA A 27 -10.01 -15.08 -5.01
CA ALA A 27 -9.52 -15.41 -3.67
C ALA A 27 -10.41 -16.44 -2.97
N GLU A 28 -11.72 -16.42 -3.22
CA GLU A 28 -12.66 -17.40 -2.69
C GLU A 28 -12.36 -18.85 -3.11
N ALA A 29 -11.52 -19.06 -4.13
CA ALA A 29 -11.01 -20.40 -4.45
C ALA A 29 -10.23 -21.03 -3.28
N HIS A 30 -9.55 -20.23 -2.47
CA HIS A 30 -8.89 -20.71 -1.25
C HIS A 30 -9.89 -21.08 -0.15
N ILE A 31 -11.00 -20.34 -0.07
CA ILE A 31 -12.11 -20.67 0.86
C ILE A 31 -12.75 -22.00 0.44
N ARG A 32 -13.01 -22.18 -0.87
CA ARG A 32 -13.54 -23.47 -1.39
C ARG A 32 -12.59 -24.64 -1.13
N ALA A 33 -11.27 -24.40 -1.10
CA ALA A 33 -10.26 -25.38 -0.74
C ALA A 33 -10.21 -25.67 0.78
N GLY A 34 -10.94 -24.93 1.60
CA GLY A 34 -11.11 -25.17 3.03
C GLY A 34 -10.38 -24.20 3.97
N ALA A 35 -9.79 -23.13 3.49
CA ALA A 35 -9.32 -22.04 4.34
C ALA A 35 -10.50 -21.28 4.94
N LYS A 36 -10.35 -20.74 6.15
CA LYS A 36 -11.42 -19.94 6.78
C LYS A 36 -11.39 -18.47 6.31
N LYS A 37 -10.19 -17.93 6.04
CA LYS A 37 -9.98 -16.54 5.62
C LYS A 37 -8.86 -16.44 4.59
N VAL A 38 -8.92 -15.38 3.77
CA VAL A 38 -7.85 -15.02 2.83
C VAL A 38 -7.46 -13.57 3.05
N LEU A 39 -6.18 -13.32 3.24
CA LEU A 39 -5.60 -11.98 3.25
C LEU A 39 -4.82 -11.76 1.95
N LEU A 40 -5.27 -10.81 1.14
CA LEU A 40 -4.57 -10.40 -0.07
C LEU A 40 -3.43 -9.45 0.29
N SER A 41 -2.21 -9.73 -0.13
CA SER A 41 -1.06 -8.82 0.01
C SER A 41 -1.03 -7.75 -1.10
N ALA A 42 -2.19 -7.38 -1.61
CA ALA A 42 -2.38 -6.47 -2.73
C ALA A 42 -3.78 -5.84 -2.68
N PRO A 43 -4.04 -4.74 -3.45
CA PRO A 43 -5.39 -4.21 -3.58
C PRO A 43 -6.38 -5.26 -4.09
N GLY A 44 -7.51 -5.41 -3.41
CA GLY A 44 -8.51 -6.45 -3.66
C GLY A 44 -9.71 -6.01 -4.51
N GLY A 45 -9.74 -4.77 -5.00
CA GLY A 45 -10.91 -4.20 -5.66
C GLY A 45 -11.90 -3.57 -4.67
N ASN A 46 -13.00 -3.04 -5.19
CA ASN A 46 -13.98 -2.27 -4.38
C ASN A 46 -14.91 -3.16 -3.55
N ASP A 47 -14.96 -4.45 -3.83
CA ASP A 47 -15.80 -5.46 -3.17
C ASP A 47 -15.08 -6.19 -2.01
N VAL A 48 -13.83 -5.82 -1.76
CA VAL A 48 -13.01 -6.34 -0.66
C VAL A 48 -12.66 -5.21 0.30
N LYS A 49 -12.92 -5.39 1.60
CA LYS A 49 -12.48 -4.43 2.61
C LYS A 49 -10.95 -4.26 2.55
N THR A 50 -10.53 -3.03 2.38
CA THR A 50 -9.12 -2.66 2.33
C THR A 50 -8.68 -2.13 3.69
N ILE A 51 -7.67 -2.75 4.28
CA ILE A 51 -7.20 -2.48 5.62
C ILE A 51 -5.75 -2.02 5.59
N VAL A 52 -5.48 -0.96 6.34
CA VAL A 52 -4.15 -0.57 6.78
C VAL A 52 -4.13 -0.68 8.31
N TYR A 53 -3.27 -1.54 8.83
CA TYR A 53 -3.18 -1.78 10.27
C TYR A 53 -2.83 -0.47 11.02
N ASN A 54 -3.39 -0.28 12.19
CA ASN A 54 -3.32 0.95 12.99
C ASN A 54 -3.91 2.22 12.32
N VAL A 55 -4.61 2.07 11.19
CA VAL A 55 -5.34 3.18 10.55
C VAL A 55 -6.84 2.94 10.54
N ASN A 56 -7.29 1.78 10.04
CA ASN A 56 -8.71 1.45 9.91
C ASN A 56 -9.03 -0.03 10.17
N HIS A 57 -8.16 -0.77 10.87
CA HIS A 57 -8.38 -2.21 11.13
C HIS A 57 -9.59 -2.49 12.01
N ASP A 58 -10.05 -1.52 12.75
CA ASP A 58 -11.24 -1.55 13.61
C ASP A 58 -12.57 -1.69 12.85
N ILE A 59 -12.57 -1.45 11.53
CA ILE A 59 -13.75 -1.69 10.69
C ILE A 59 -14.02 -3.18 10.41
N LEU A 60 -13.09 -4.06 10.79
CA LEU A 60 -13.27 -5.51 10.67
C LEU A 60 -14.24 -6.03 11.71
N THR A 61 -15.24 -6.79 11.26
CA THR A 61 -16.26 -7.42 12.14
C THR A 61 -15.91 -8.85 12.53
N GLY A 62 -14.91 -9.44 11.86
CA GLY A 62 -14.55 -10.85 11.98
C GLY A 62 -15.32 -11.78 11.02
N GLU A 63 -16.34 -11.29 10.35
CA GLU A 63 -17.15 -12.08 9.40
C GLU A 63 -16.54 -12.10 7.98
N GLU A 64 -15.63 -11.19 7.69
CA GLU A 64 -14.98 -11.09 6.38
C GLU A 64 -14.19 -12.37 6.07
N THR A 65 -14.45 -12.98 4.93
CA THR A 65 -13.69 -14.15 4.45
C THR A 65 -12.52 -13.77 3.59
N VAL A 66 -12.59 -12.63 2.88
CA VAL A 66 -11.52 -12.08 2.06
C VAL A 66 -11.30 -10.62 2.45
N ILE A 67 -10.09 -10.27 2.81
CA ILE A 67 -9.66 -8.89 3.14
C ILE A 67 -8.42 -8.53 2.35
N SER A 68 -8.23 -7.25 2.07
CA SER A 68 -7.05 -6.71 1.39
C SER A 68 -6.18 -5.95 2.39
N GLY A 69 -4.90 -6.27 2.45
CA GLY A 69 -3.88 -5.50 3.15
C GLY A 69 -3.38 -4.27 2.37
N ALA A 70 -4.12 -3.82 1.35
CA ALA A 70 -3.77 -2.69 0.51
C ALA A 70 -2.47 -2.89 -0.29
N SER A 71 -1.91 -1.80 -0.83
CA SER A 71 -0.59 -1.78 -1.46
C SER A 71 0.49 -1.30 -0.48
N CYS A 72 1.75 -1.58 -0.79
CA CYS A 72 2.89 -1.06 -0.02
C CYS A 72 2.85 0.47 0.11
N THR A 73 2.58 1.18 -1.00
CA THR A 73 2.49 2.65 -1.00
C THR A 73 1.29 3.14 -0.19
N THR A 74 0.14 2.45 -0.24
CA THR A 74 -1.02 2.79 0.61
C THR A 74 -0.70 2.61 2.09
N ASN A 75 0.00 1.55 2.46
CA ASN A 75 0.44 1.32 3.85
C ASN A 75 1.43 2.39 4.34
N CYS A 76 2.26 2.95 3.46
CA CYS A 76 3.15 4.07 3.78
C CYS A 76 2.36 5.40 3.92
N LEU A 77 1.49 5.70 2.95
CA LEU A 77 0.80 6.99 2.86
C LEU A 77 -0.33 7.13 3.89
N ALA A 78 -1.08 6.08 4.18
CA ALA A 78 -2.28 6.15 5.01
C ALA A 78 -2.00 6.62 6.45
N PRO A 79 -1.01 6.10 7.19
CA PRO A 79 -0.69 6.59 8.53
C PRO A 79 -0.32 8.08 8.52
N MET A 80 0.55 8.49 7.60
CA MET A 80 0.98 9.88 7.45
C MET A 80 -0.18 10.80 7.11
N ALA A 81 -1.02 10.43 6.15
CA ALA A 81 -2.18 11.21 5.74
C ALA A 81 -3.22 11.31 6.88
N LYS A 82 -3.42 10.21 7.64
CA LYS A 82 -4.34 10.21 8.78
C LYS A 82 -3.90 11.18 9.87
N VAL A 83 -2.63 11.13 10.25
CA VAL A 83 -2.09 12.03 11.28
C VAL A 83 -2.23 13.49 10.86
N LEU A 84 -1.91 13.83 9.62
CA LEU A 84 -2.07 15.19 9.10
C LEU A 84 -3.56 15.60 9.05
N HIS A 85 -4.43 14.72 8.58
CA HIS A 85 -5.85 15.03 8.46
C HIS A 85 -6.53 15.22 9.81
N ASP A 86 -6.29 14.32 10.75
CA ASP A 86 -6.90 14.37 12.08
C ASP A 86 -6.47 15.60 12.88
N ASN A 87 -5.25 16.08 12.70
CA ASN A 87 -4.72 17.24 13.44
C ASN A 87 -4.97 18.58 12.73
N PHE A 88 -4.84 18.60 11.40
CA PHE A 88 -4.77 19.86 10.64
C PHE A 88 -5.80 19.98 9.51
N GLY A 89 -6.50 18.90 9.14
CA GLY A 89 -7.51 18.88 8.08
C GLY A 89 -6.88 18.98 6.67
N ILE A 90 -6.67 17.86 5.98
CA ILE A 90 -6.22 17.89 4.59
C ILE A 90 -7.36 18.36 3.68
N VAL A 91 -7.11 19.43 2.93
CA VAL A 91 -8.01 19.96 1.89
C VAL A 91 -7.78 19.21 0.57
N GLN A 92 -6.53 19.18 0.14
CA GLN A 92 -6.07 18.47 -1.07
C GLN A 92 -4.58 18.19 -0.97
N GLY A 93 -4.09 17.24 -1.77
CA GLY A 93 -2.67 16.94 -1.80
C GLY A 93 -2.23 16.14 -3.01
N LEU A 94 -0.92 16.15 -3.24
CA LEU A 94 -0.24 15.35 -4.24
C LEU A 94 0.81 14.49 -3.55
N MET A 95 0.90 13.23 -3.95
CA MET A 95 1.97 12.37 -3.48
C MET A 95 2.86 11.91 -4.63
N THR A 96 4.14 11.77 -4.35
CA THR A 96 5.09 11.10 -5.25
C THR A 96 5.75 9.96 -4.49
N THR A 97 5.72 8.76 -5.07
CA THR A 97 6.52 7.66 -4.54
C THR A 97 7.71 7.39 -5.44
N ILE A 98 8.91 7.53 -4.86
CA ILE A 98 10.18 7.10 -5.44
C ILE A 98 10.36 5.64 -5.01
N HIS A 99 10.05 4.72 -5.91
CA HIS A 99 9.75 3.35 -5.55
C HIS A 99 10.80 2.38 -6.09
N GLY A 100 11.28 1.51 -5.25
CA GLY A 100 12.11 0.38 -5.68
C GLY A 100 11.40 -0.44 -6.76
N TYR A 101 12.16 -1.06 -7.66
CA TYR A 101 11.55 -1.92 -8.67
C TYR A 101 10.95 -3.19 -8.02
N THR A 102 9.92 -3.74 -8.65
CA THR A 102 9.18 -4.90 -8.15
C THR A 102 9.03 -5.94 -9.25
N GLY A 103 8.64 -7.16 -8.87
CA GLY A 103 8.53 -8.31 -9.77
C GLY A 103 7.52 -8.19 -10.92
N ASP A 104 6.74 -7.10 -10.96
CA ASP A 104 5.89 -6.77 -12.09
C ASP A 104 6.61 -6.01 -13.22
N GLN A 105 7.85 -5.59 -12.99
CA GLN A 105 8.73 -4.98 -13.99
C GLN A 105 9.72 -6.00 -14.54
N HIS A 106 10.23 -5.72 -15.75
CA HIS A 106 11.32 -6.51 -16.31
C HIS A 106 12.67 -6.01 -15.79
N THR A 107 13.51 -6.91 -15.29
CA THR A 107 14.87 -6.58 -14.88
C THR A 107 15.74 -6.24 -16.09
N LEU A 108 15.57 -6.97 -17.19
CA LEU A 108 16.11 -6.65 -18.52
C LEU A 108 15.00 -6.14 -19.42
N ASP A 109 15.35 -5.48 -20.53
CA ASP A 109 14.38 -5.06 -21.55
C ASP A 109 13.58 -6.25 -22.09
N GLY A 110 12.25 -6.09 -22.18
CA GLY A 110 11.37 -7.12 -22.68
C GLY A 110 9.93 -6.66 -22.84
N SER A 111 9.12 -7.43 -23.56
CA SER A 111 7.68 -7.11 -23.72
C SER A 111 6.94 -7.37 -22.40
N HIS A 112 6.24 -6.36 -21.92
CA HIS A 112 5.42 -6.48 -20.72
C HIS A 112 4.05 -7.08 -21.02
N ASN A 113 3.59 -8.05 -20.22
CA ASN A 113 2.35 -8.81 -20.43
C ASN A 113 1.07 -7.98 -20.53
N LYS A 114 1.08 -6.75 -19.99
CA LYS A 114 -0.05 -5.81 -20.04
C LYS A 114 0.15 -4.69 -21.08
N GLY A 115 1.15 -4.82 -21.95
CA GLY A 115 1.46 -3.81 -22.97
C GLY A 115 2.01 -2.49 -22.41
N ASP A 116 2.50 -2.49 -21.17
CA ASP A 116 3.13 -1.32 -20.57
C ASP A 116 4.60 -1.25 -20.99
N PHE A 117 4.89 -0.44 -21.99
CA PHE A 117 6.26 -0.30 -22.53
C PHE A 117 7.26 0.25 -21.51
N ARG A 118 6.84 1.04 -20.54
CA ARG A 118 7.74 1.55 -19.48
C ARG A 118 8.13 0.46 -18.50
N ARG A 119 7.16 -0.38 -18.09
CA ARG A 119 7.42 -1.52 -17.19
C ARG A 119 8.25 -2.63 -17.83
N GLY A 120 8.33 -2.67 -19.15
CA GLY A 120 9.18 -3.58 -19.91
C GLY A 120 10.64 -3.15 -20.02
N ARG A 121 10.99 -1.93 -19.58
CA ARG A 121 12.36 -1.41 -19.68
C ARG A 121 13.18 -1.81 -18.45
N ALA A 122 14.44 -2.19 -18.69
CA ALA A 122 15.43 -2.63 -17.69
C ALA A 122 15.31 -1.87 -16.36
N ALA A 123 14.65 -2.48 -15.39
CA ALA A 123 14.26 -1.85 -14.13
C ALA A 123 15.46 -1.44 -13.26
N ALA A 124 16.57 -2.18 -13.38
CA ALA A 124 17.80 -1.91 -12.64
C ALA A 124 18.67 -0.79 -13.25
N GLU A 125 18.25 -0.21 -14.38
CA GLU A 125 19.04 0.79 -15.13
C GLU A 125 18.27 2.08 -15.41
N ASN A 126 16.95 2.08 -15.18
CA ASN A 126 16.08 3.19 -15.59
C ASN A 126 15.30 3.79 -14.44
N ILE A 127 15.05 5.09 -14.52
CA ILE A 127 13.95 5.74 -13.80
C ILE A 127 12.72 5.56 -14.68
N VAL A 128 11.72 4.84 -14.15
CA VAL A 128 10.50 4.46 -14.90
C VAL A 128 9.28 5.19 -14.34
N PRO A 129 8.76 6.22 -15.06
CA PRO A 129 7.53 6.88 -14.65
C PRO A 129 6.34 5.92 -14.71
N ASN A 130 5.55 5.88 -13.65
CA ASN A 130 4.37 5.02 -13.52
C ASN A 130 3.19 5.77 -12.93
N THR A 131 2.01 5.31 -13.24
CA THR A 131 0.82 5.65 -12.48
C THR A 131 0.79 4.86 -11.17
N THR A 132 0.16 5.42 -10.16
CA THR A 132 -0.12 4.71 -8.91
C THR A 132 -1.59 4.88 -8.53
N GLY A 133 -2.21 3.80 -8.09
CA GLY A 133 -3.55 3.84 -7.51
C GLY A 133 -3.56 4.14 -6.01
N ALA A 134 -2.38 4.31 -5.38
CA ALA A 134 -2.27 4.43 -3.93
C ALA A 134 -2.98 5.68 -3.39
N ALA A 135 -2.84 6.83 -4.05
CA ALA A 135 -3.52 8.06 -3.63
C ALA A 135 -5.05 7.92 -3.68
N LYS A 136 -5.59 7.27 -4.72
CA LYS A 136 -7.03 6.98 -4.84
C LYS A 136 -7.49 5.94 -3.81
N ALA A 137 -6.63 4.96 -3.51
CA ALA A 137 -6.93 3.92 -2.53
C ALA A 137 -7.00 4.46 -1.08
N ILE A 138 -6.44 5.63 -0.81
CA ILE A 138 -6.58 6.30 0.49
C ILE A 138 -8.05 6.51 0.86
N GLY A 139 -8.91 6.86 -0.09
CA GLY A 139 -10.35 7.02 0.15
C GLY A 139 -11.07 5.73 0.58
N LEU A 140 -10.48 4.54 0.34
CA LEU A 140 -11.00 3.26 0.85
C LEU A 140 -10.64 3.03 2.33
N VAL A 141 -9.54 3.64 2.78
CA VAL A 141 -8.98 3.48 4.13
C VAL A 141 -9.39 4.64 5.04
N ILE A 142 -9.40 5.86 4.48
CA ILE A 142 -9.77 7.11 5.14
C ILE A 142 -10.82 7.78 4.26
N PRO A 143 -12.12 7.50 4.47
CA PRO A 143 -13.22 7.98 3.59
C PRO A 143 -13.26 9.50 3.44
N GLU A 144 -12.86 10.25 4.45
CA GLU A 144 -12.82 11.72 4.46
C GLU A 144 -11.81 12.29 3.45
N LEU A 145 -10.84 11.49 3.02
CA LEU A 145 -9.84 11.86 2.03
C LEU A 145 -10.19 11.39 0.61
N ASN A 146 -11.36 10.81 0.41
CA ASN A 146 -11.79 10.38 -0.92
C ASN A 146 -11.80 11.56 -1.91
N GLY A 147 -11.04 11.43 -3.00
CA GLY A 147 -10.91 12.46 -4.04
C GLY A 147 -10.04 13.66 -3.68
N LYS A 148 -9.47 13.72 -2.47
CA LYS A 148 -8.60 14.84 -2.06
C LYS A 148 -7.12 14.63 -2.40
N LEU A 149 -6.70 13.40 -2.64
CA LEU A 149 -5.32 13.07 -2.96
C LEU A 149 -5.19 12.50 -4.37
N ASP A 150 -4.16 12.91 -5.09
CA ASP A 150 -3.71 12.30 -6.34
C ASP A 150 -2.18 12.09 -6.29
N GLY A 151 -1.62 11.38 -7.27
CA GLY A 151 -0.18 11.16 -7.24
C GLY A 151 0.38 10.33 -8.38
N ALA A 152 1.72 10.25 -8.38
CA ALA A 152 2.51 9.53 -9.36
C ALA A 152 3.56 8.66 -8.68
N ALA A 153 4.11 7.72 -9.45
CA ALA A 153 5.23 6.87 -9.03
C ALA A 153 6.41 7.03 -9.98
N GLN A 154 7.61 7.03 -9.42
CA GLN A 154 8.86 6.91 -10.16
C GLN A 154 9.54 5.64 -9.69
N ARG A 155 9.62 4.62 -10.54
CA ARG A 155 10.38 3.43 -10.22
C ARG A 155 11.87 3.70 -10.47
N VAL A 156 12.70 3.35 -9.50
CA VAL A 156 14.16 3.62 -9.52
C VAL A 156 14.96 2.34 -9.41
N PRO A 157 16.25 2.32 -9.81
CA PRO A 157 17.14 1.15 -9.74
C PRO A 157 17.55 0.77 -8.30
N VAL A 158 16.55 0.59 -7.43
CA VAL A 158 16.74 0.21 -6.03
C VAL A 158 15.92 -1.06 -5.78
N PRO A 159 16.52 -2.17 -5.34
CA PRO A 159 15.83 -3.45 -5.20
C PRO A 159 14.87 -3.50 -4.02
N THR A 160 15.12 -2.72 -2.96
CA THR A 160 14.33 -2.75 -1.73
C THR A 160 14.25 -1.37 -1.11
N GLY A 161 13.10 -1.07 -0.54
CA GLY A 161 12.81 0.24 0.05
C GLY A 161 12.24 1.24 -0.96
N SER A 162 11.48 2.19 -0.46
CA SER A 162 10.84 3.25 -1.25
C SER A 162 10.68 4.49 -0.39
N LEU A 163 10.61 5.65 -1.03
CA LEU A 163 10.33 6.93 -0.40
C LEU A 163 8.98 7.45 -0.90
N THR A 164 8.15 7.95 -0.02
CA THR A 164 6.92 8.64 -0.39
C THR A 164 6.93 10.06 0.14
N GLU A 165 6.72 11.03 -0.74
CA GLU A 165 6.56 12.43 -0.42
C GLU A 165 5.08 12.81 -0.53
N LEU A 166 4.56 13.52 0.47
CA LEU A 166 3.21 14.07 0.46
C LEU A 166 3.27 15.59 0.56
N PHE A 167 2.74 16.26 -0.45
CA PHE A 167 2.49 17.70 -0.46
C PHE A 167 1.00 17.92 -0.23
N ALA A 168 0.65 18.60 0.86
CA ALA A 168 -0.75 18.80 1.21
C ALA A 168 -1.04 20.24 1.62
N ASN A 169 -2.19 20.74 1.16
CA ASN A 169 -2.80 21.91 1.73
C ASN A 169 -3.67 21.48 2.91
N VAL A 170 -3.49 22.10 4.05
CA VAL A 170 -4.25 21.87 5.27
C VAL A 170 -5.08 23.08 5.66
N GLU A 171 -6.16 22.87 6.42
CA GLU A 171 -7.08 23.93 6.83
C GLU A 171 -6.45 24.89 7.85
N LYS A 172 -5.64 24.34 8.76
CA LYS A 172 -4.99 25.11 9.82
C LYS A 172 -3.64 25.63 9.35
N LYS A 173 -3.27 26.83 9.83
CA LYS A 173 -1.86 27.26 9.74
C LYS A 173 -1.04 26.41 10.69
N VAL A 174 0.06 25.89 10.18
CA VAL A 174 0.94 24.98 10.92
C VAL A 174 2.42 25.35 10.71
N THR A 175 3.24 25.01 11.70
CA THR A 175 4.69 25.09 11.61
C THR A 175 5.30 23.70 11.37
N VAL A 176 6.56 23.66 11.00
CA VAL A 176 7.30 22.40 10.84
C VAL A 176 7.38 21.64 12.18
N GLU A 177 7.59 22.38 13.27
CA GLU A 177 7.69 21.82 14.63
C GLU A 177 6.39 21.14 15.04
N GLU A 178 5.24 21.77 14.79
CA GLU A 178 3.93 21.20 15.10
C GLU A 178 3.66 19.91 14.30
N ILE A 179 4.03 19.90 13.01
CA ILE A 179 3.89 18.70 12.17
C ILE A 179 4.77 17.58 12.71
N ASN A 180 6.05 17.86 12.99
CA ASN A 180 6.98 16.86 13.50
C ASN A 180 6.54 16.32 14.87
N GLU A 181 6.01 17.17 15.74
CA GLU A 181 5.51 16.75 17.06
C GLU A 181 4.34 15.75 16.93
N VAL A 182 3.33 16.03 16.10
CA VAL A 182 2.21 15.12 15.93
C VAL A 182 2.62 13.82 15.24
N MET A 183 3.55 13.85 14.27
CA MET A 183 4.11 12.66 13.64
C MET A 183 4.86 11.79 14.64
N LYS A 184 5.72 12.38 15.45
CA LYS A 184 6.46 11.68 16.52
C LYS A 184 5.55 11.05 17.55
N LYS A 185 4.49 11.77 17.96
CA LYS A 185 3.50 11.29 18.91
C LYS A 185 2.66 10.13 18.38
N ALA A 186 2.43 10.10 17.06
CA ALA A 186 1.65 9.05 16.40
C ALA A 186 2.43 7.77 16.13
N ALA A 187 3.75 7.76 16.35
CA ALA A 187 4.59 6.59 16.11
C ALA A 187 4.11 5.39 16.95
N ASN A 188 4.14 4.22 16.33
CA ASN A 188 3.76 2.95 16.93
C ASN A 188 4.55 1.80 16.25
N GLU A 189 4.21 0.54 16.54
CA GLU A 189 4.91 -0.62 16.00
C GLU A 189 4.86 -0.77 14.47
N SER A 190 3.92 -0.13 13.79
CA SER A 190 3.78 -0.16 12.32
C SER A 190 4.15 1.15 11.63
N TYR A 191 4.38 2.21 12.39
CA TYR A 191 4.67 3.55 11.89
C TYR A 191 5.72 4.21 12.80
N GLY A 192 6.96 4.17 12.38
CA GLY A 192 8.09 4.76 13.09
C GLY A 192 8.29 6.24 12.80
N TYR A 193 9.04 6.91 13.68
CA TYR A 193 9.52 8.28 13.49
C TYR A 193 11.03 8.33 13.75
N THR A 194 11.76 9.05 12.93
CA THR A 194 13.19 9.30 13.14
C THR A 194 13.57 10.72 12.77
N GLU A 195 14.62 11.23 13.40
CA GLU A 195 15.29 12.49 13.10
C GLU A 195 16.71 12.22 12.56
N ASP A 196 17.10 10.95 12.45
CA ASP A 196 18.40 10.54 11.93
C ASP A 196 18.46 10.72 10.41
N PRO A 197 19.66 11.02 9.85
CA PRO A 197 19.87 11.19 8.42
C PRO A 197 19.91 9.85 7.68
N ILE A 198 18.82 9.10 7.73
CA ILE A 198 18.69 7.77 7.14
C ILE A 198 18.48 7.80 5.62
N VAL A 199 18.85 6.70 4.96
CA VAL A 199 18.53 6.41 3.56
C VAL A 199 17.71 5.11 3.47
N SER A 200 17.12 4.81 2.30
CA SER A 200 16.21 3.68 2.13
C SER A 200 16.80 2.32 2.50
N SER A 201 18.12 2.14 2.42
CA SER A 201 18.76 0.88 2.84
C SER A 201 18.86 0.71 4.36
N ASP A 202 18.77 1.78 5.14
CA ASP A 202 18.91 1.71 6.60
C ASP A 202 17.68 1.12 7.29
N ILE A 203 16.56 1.05 6.58
CA ILE A 203 15.30 0.49 7.09
C ILE A 203 15.02 -0.92 6.56
N ILE A 204 16.01 -1.60 5.97
CA ILE A 204 15.89 -2.97 5.49
C ILE A 204 16.30 -3.94 6.59
N GLY A 205 15.40 -4.88 6.94
CA GLY A 205 15.69 -5.93 7.92
C GLY A 205 14.65 -6.16 8.96
#